data_8b8a3e5835c9d5900f41ae3e99eb28f6
#
_entry.id   8b8a3e5835c9d5900f41ae3e99eb28f6
#
_cell.length_a   1.000
_cell.length_b   1.000
_cell.length_c   1.000
_cell.angle_alpha   90.00
_cell.angle_beta   90.00
_cell.angle_gamma   90.00
#
_symmetry.space_group_name_H-M   'P 1'
#
loop_
_entity.id
_entity.type
_entity.pdbx_description
1 polymer ?
#
loop_
_entity_poly.entity_id
_entity_poly.type
_entity_poly.pdbx_seq_one_letter_code
_entity_poly.pdbx_strand_id
1 'polypeptide(L)'
;MRYRTRTYYTEAQKAVMWERWRQGWTLHQIAHLFDRAHTSVQGILSRTGGIKPPRRTRAAIALTLLEREEISRAMVEGQSIRSIAAQLGRATSTVSRELRRNGGPAAYRASEADSAAWTRALRPKCCKLANNRALAQIVTDKLRLLWSPEQIAGWLEQAYPHDESCRVSHETIYRSLFIQARGALKKELLQHLRRTRGMRRSRHHTQKTENHGQIVGAVSISERPASVEDRAVPGHWEGDLMFGAHNSQIATLVERQTRYVMLAKVASKDTETVVDALIKNARKLPQELYKSLTWDRGKEMAGHKRFTLATDIQVYFCDPRSPWQRGSNENINGLLRQYMPKSIDISSYSQAKLNAVARQLNERPRKTLGFKTPAEMFSQTVALTG
;
A
#
# COMPACT_ATOMS: atom_id res chain seq x y z
N MET A 1 13.66 -39.37 -20.28
CA MET A 1 13.24 -38.02 -19.80
C MET A 1 14.35 -37.03 -20.08
N ARG A 2 14.07 -35.92 -20.85
CA ARG A 2 15.06 -34.87 -21.05
C ARG A 2 15.16 -34.04 -19.76
N TYR A 3 16.32 -34.04 -19.11
CA TYR A 3 16.61 -33.19 -17.97
C TYR A 3 16.46 -31.71 -18.42
N ARG A 4 15.54 -30.97 -17.77
CA ARG A 4 15.42 -29.50 -17.98
C ARG A 4 16.68 -28.84 -17.43
N THR A 5 17.43 -28.18 -18.29
CA THR A 5 18.62 -27.39 -17.92
C THR A 5 18.22 -26.35 -16.87
N ARG A 6 18.83 -26.36 -15.69
CA ARG A 6 18.60 -25.34 -14.66
C ARG A 6 19.06 -23.99 -15.17
N THR A 7 18.17 -23.02 -15.17
CA THR A 7 18.47 -21.65 -15.56
C THR A 7 19.08 -20.90 -14.40
N TYR A 8 20.33 -20.51 -14.51
CA TYR A 8 21.01 -19.68 -13.52
C TYR A 8 21.07 -18.24 -14.03
N TYR A 9 20.72 -17.30 -13.17
CA TYR A 9 20.85 -15.87 -13.43
C TYR A 9 21.99 -15.29 -12.61
N THR A 10 22.82 -14.46 -13.22
CA THR A 10 23.86 -13.70 -12.53
C THR A 10 23.27 -12.67 -11.57
N GLU A 11 24.04 -12.19 -10.61
CA GLU A 11 23.57 -11.13 -9.70
C GLU A 11 23.25 -9.83 -10.45
N ALA A 12 23.98 -9.51 -11.52
CA ALA A 12 23.67 -8.39 -12.39
C ALA A 12 22.30 -8.54 -13.08
N GLN A 13 22.01 -9.71 -13.65
CA GLN A 13 20.70 -10.00 -14.25
C GLN A 13 19.57 -9.93 -13.21
N LYS A 14 19.78 -10.46 -12.01
CA LYS A 14 18.81 -10.33 -10.91
C LYS A 14 18.59 -8.87 -10.52
N ALA A 15 19.65 -8.04 -10.50
CA ALA A 15 19.54 -6.61 -10.21
C ALA A 15 18.66 -5.89 -11.25
N VAL A 16 18.82 -6.19 -12.54
CA VAL A 16 17.98 -5.69 -13.63
C VAL A 16 16.53 -6.15 -13.46
N MET A 17 16.28 -7.43 -13.14
CA MET A 17 14.93 -7.94 -12.88
C MET A 17 14.22 -7.14 -11.78
N TRP A 18 14.91 -6.88 -10.67
CA TRP A 18 14.38 -6.11 -9.56
C TRP A 18 14.11 -4.65 -9.92
N GLU A 19 14.97 -4.04 -10.72
CA GLU A 19 14.80 -2.67 -11.17
C GLU A 19 13.58 -2.54 -12.09
N ARG A 20 13.45 -3.41 -13.10
CA ARG A 20 12.30 -3.44 -14.01
C ARG A 20 11.00 -3.75 -13.30
N TRP A 21 11.03 -4.69 -12.33
CA TRP A 21 9.88 -4.99 -11.49
C TRP A 21 9.42 -3.77 -10.66
N ARG A 22 10.37 -3.01 -10.12
CA ARG A 22 10.11 -1.76 -9.40
C ARG A 22 9.49 -0.70 -10.30
N GLN A 23 9.91 -0.62 -11.56
CA GLN A 23 9.37 0.27 -12.59
C GLN A 23 7.95 -0.15 -13.06
N GLY A 24 7.45 -1.31 -12.65
CA GLY A 24 6.10 -1.78 -12.98
C GLY A 24 6.02 -2.72 -14.18
N TRP A 25 7.16 -3.17 -14.72
CA TRP A 25 7.18 -4.12 -15.82
C TRP A 25 6.48 -5.43 -15.46
N THR A 26 5.86 -6.07 -16.44
CA THR A 26 5.25 -7.40 -16.29
C THR A 26 6.32 -8.48 -16.26
N LEU A 27 5.97 -9.66 -15.71
CA LEU A 27 6.88 -10.81 -15.72
C LEU A 27 7.30 -11.22 -17.15
N HIS A 28 6.38 -11.10 -18.11
CA HIS A 28 6.65 -11.39 -19.52
C HIS A 28 7.64 -10.41 -20.14
N GLN A 29 7.43 -9.09 -19.92
CA GLN A 29 8.36 -8.05 -20.41
C GLN A 29 9.77 -8.23 -19.82
N ILE A 30 9.87 -8.54 -18.52
CA ILE A 30 11.16 -8.77 -17.87
C ILE A 30 11.82 -10.05 -18.42
N ALA A 31 11.06 -11.12 -18.61
CA ALA A 31 11.58 -12.38 -19.12
C ALA A 31 12.09 -12.27 -20.55
N HIS A 32 11.40 -11.48 -21.37
CA HIS A 32 11.81 -11.19 -22.75
C HIS A 32 13.21 -10.52 -22.85
N LEU A 33 13.61 -9.70 -21.86
CA LEU A 33 14.96 -9.12 -21.81
C LEU A 33 16.09 -10.17 -21.73
N PHE A 34 15.75 -11.36 -21.27
CA PHE A 34 16.71 -12.46 -21.03
C PHE A 34 16.46 -13.64 -21.97
N ASP A 35 15.54 -13.50 -22.92
CA ASP A 35 15.07 -14.59 -23.78
C ASP A 35 14.72 -15.85 -22.97
N ARG A 36 13.89 -15.70 -21.93
CA ARG A 36 13.54 -16.76 -20.97
C ARG A 36 12.05 -16.79 -20.68
N ALA A 37 11.57 -17.94 -20.21
CA ALA A 37 10.19 -18.08 -19.77
C ALA A 37 9.92 -17.21 -18.51
N HIS A 38 8.74 -16.55 -18.45
CA HIS A 38 8.33 -15.70 -17.33
C HIS A 38 8.32 -16.43 -15.99
N THR A 39 8.11 -17.74 -15.98
CA THR A 39 8.14 -18.57 -14.76
C THR A 39 9.49 -18.56 -14.06
N SER A 40 10.61 -18.42 -14.81
CA SER A 40 11.96 -18.34 -14.25
C SER A 40 12.17 -17.03 -13.48
N VAL A 41 11.67 -15.91 -14.01
CA VAL A 41 11.66 -14.59 -13.33
C VAL A 41 10.72 -14.62 -12.13
N GLN A 42 9.53 -15.21 -12.30
CA GLN A 42 8.56 -15.39 -11.21
C GLN A 42 9.19 -16.15 -10.03
N GLY A 43 9.94 -17.22 -10.31
CA GLY A 43 10.61 -18.02 -9.28
C GLY A 43 11.63 -17.24 -8.44
N ILE A 44 12.25 -16.19 -9.01
CA ILE A 44 13.16 -15.29 -8.27
C ILE A 44 12.38 -14.26 -7.44
N LEU A 45 11.43 -13.58 -8.08
CA LEU A 45 10.69 -12.50 -7.44
C LEU A 45 9.75 -13.01 -6.34
N SER A 46 9.12 -14.18 -6.52
CA SER A 46 8.18 -14.75 -5.55
C SER A 46 8.83 -15.18 -4.23
N ARG A 47 10.10 -15.57 -4.24
CA ARG A 47 10.83 -15.96 -3.02
C ARG A 47 10.87 -14.86 -1.96
N THR A 48 10.77 -13.63 -2.37
CA THR A 48 10.78 -12.44 -1.50
C THR A 48 9.46 -11.66 -1.57
N GLY A 49 8.39 -12.30 -2.07
CA GLY A 49 7.07 -11.68 -2.20
C GLY A 49 7.04 -10.45 -3.11
N GLY A 50 7.95 -10.34 -4.08
CA GLY A 50 8.08 -9.17 -4.95
C GLY A 50 8.78 -7.97 -4.29
N ILE A 51 9.37 -8.16 -3.10
CA ILE A 51 10.11 -7.12 -2.38
C ILE A 51 11.61 -7.34 -2.61
N LYS A 52 12.31 -6.34 -3.17
CA LYS A 52 13.77 -6.43 -3.37
C LYS A 52 14.49 -6.62 -2.03
N PRO A 53 15.29 -7.67 -1.86
CA PRO A 53 16.12 -7.81 -0.67
C PRO A 53 17.10 -6.62 -0.56
N PRO A 54 17.34 -6.08 0.64
CA PRO A 54 18.36 -5.06 0.82
C PRO A 54 19.74 -5.63 0.48
N ARG A 55 20.59 -4.82 -0.16
CA ARG A 55 21.98 -5.19 -0.40
C ARG A 55 22.67 -5.41 0.94
N ARG A 56 23.36 -6.54 1.07
CA ARG A 56 24.12 -6.84 2.27
C ARG A 56 25.38 -5.97 2.30
N THR A 57 25.59 -5.29 3.42
CA THR A 57 26.79 -4.50 3.68
C THR A 57 27.55 -5.11 4.86
N ARG A 58 28.87 -5.03 4.83
CA ARG A 58 29.68 -5.37 5.99
C ARG A 58 29.57 -4.31 7.06
N ALA A 59 29.66 -4.71 8.33
CA ALA A 59 29.92 -3.76 9.39
C ALA A 59 31.32 -3.13 9.20
N ALA A 60 31.46 -1.85 9.48
CA ALA A 60 32.74 -1.14 9.30
C ALA A 60 33.91 -1.76 10.09
N ILE A 61 33.61 -2.40 11.22
CA ILE A 61 34.59 -3.10 12.05
C ILE A 61 34.97 -4.50 11.53
N ALA A 62 34.24 -5.06 10.56
CA ALA A 62 34.50 -6.40 10.03
C ALA A 62 35.68 -6.36 9.03
N LEU A 63 36.52 -7.40 9.07
CA LEU A 63 37.62 -7.54 8.11
C LEU A 63 37.07 -7.61 6.67
N THR A 64 37.71 -6.88 5.78
CA THR A 64 37.46 -6.91 4.34
C THR A 64 38.14 -8.11 3.69
N LEU A 65 37.80 -8.42 2.43
CA LEU A 65 38.53 -9.46 1.69
C LEU A 65 39.99 -9.09 1.52
N LEU A 66 40.33 -7.82 1.24
CA LEU A 66 41.69 -7.34 1.10
C LEU A 66 42.50 -7.57 2.38
N GLU A 67 41.96 -7.20 3.55
CA GLU A 67 42.62 -7.45 4.83
C GLU A 67 42.83 -8.96 5.07
N ARG A 68 41.90 -9.81 4.65
CA ARG A 68 42.06 -11.28 4.73
C ARG A 68 43.13 -11.80 3.81
N GLU A 69 43.29 -11.24 2.62
CA GLU A 69 44.35 -11.58 1.68
C GLU A 69 45.73 -11.17 2.25
N GLU A 70 45.83 -10.00 2.89
CA GLU A 70 47.07 -9.60 3.58
C GLU A 70 47.38 -10.56 4.73
N ILE A 71 46.40 -10.93 5.55
CA ILE A 71 46.62 -11.96 6.59
C ILE A 71 47.10 -13.26 5.96
N SER A 72 46.52 -13.72 4.85
CA SER A 72 46.91 -14.96 4.19
C SER A 72 48.37 -14.92 3.67
N ARG A 73 48.78 -13.80 3.05
CA ARG A 73 50.17 -13.58 2.56
C ARG A 73 51.16 -13.53 3.70
N ALA A 74 50.89 -12.68 4.69
CA ALA A 74 51.79 -12.51 5.83
C ALA A 74 51.97 -13.81 6.66
N MET A 75 50.91 -14.66 6.70
CA MET A 75 51.04 -15.99 7.33
C MET A 75 51.96 -16.92 6.54
N VAL A 76 51.94 -16.88 5.20
CA VAL A 76 52.88 -17.66 4.36
C VAL A 76 54.32 -17.19 4.53
N GLU A 77 54.51 -15.87 4.73
CA GLU A 77 55.79 -15.25 5.02
C GLU A 77 56.30 -15.53 6.44
N GLY A 78 55.54 -16.20 7.29
CA GLY A 78 55.91 -16.52 8.67
C GLY A 78 55.82 -15.36 9.63
N GLN A 79 55.10 -14.28 9.29
CA GLN A 79 54.96 -13.12 10.16
C GLN A 79 54.15 -13.45 11.42
N SER A 80 54.48 -12.76 12.52
CA SER A 80 53.73 -12.90 13.78
C SER A 80 52.35 -12.26 13.71
N ILE A 81 51.35 -12.80 14.44
CA ILE A 81 50.02 -12.23 14.54
C ILE A 81 50.04 -10.76 14.99
N ARG A 82 51.01 -10.37 15.83
CA ARG A 82 51.19 -8.98 16.27
C ARG A 82 51.62 -8.07 15.13
N SER A 83 52.58 -8.53 14.30
CA SER A 83 53.06 -7.79 13.12
C SER A 83 51.90 -7.59 12.12
N ILE A 84 51.19 -8.65 11.80
CA ILE A 84 50.05 -8.59 10.89
C ILE A 84 48.97 -7.62 11.40
N ALA A 85 48.64 -7.68 12.68
CA ALA A 85 47.66 -6.80 13.27
C ALA A 85 48.07 -5.31 13.20
N ALA A 86 49.36 -5.04 13.44
CA ALA A 86 49.94 -3.69 13.33
C ALA A 86 49.87 -3.16 11.89
N GLN A 87 50.24 -3.98 10.89
CA GLN A 87 50.16 -3.61 9.47
C GLN A 87 48.72 -3.28 9.03
N LEU A 88 47.75 -4.01 9.52
CA LEU A 88 46.33 -3.82 9.20
C LEU A 88 45.63 -2.71 10.02
N GLY A 89 46.32 -2.13 11.00
CA GLY A 89 45.69 -1.19 11.96
C GLY A 89 44.54 -1.83 12.75
N ARG A 90 44.63 -3.14 13.03
CA ARG A 90 43.61 -3.92 13.74
C ARG A 90 44.14 -4.46 15.08
N ALA A 91 43.22 -4.70 16.01
CA ALA A 91 43.60 -5.34 17.26
C ALA A 91 44.14 -6.77 17.03
N THR A 92 45.21 -7.16 17.73
CA THR A 92 45.81 -8.50 17.67
C THR A 92 44.75 -9.60 17.91
N SER A 93 43.82 -9.36 18.81
CA SER A 93 42.70 -10.27 19.09
C SER A 93 41.76 -10.47 17.88
N THR A 94 41.68 -9.50 16.97
CA THR A 94 40.86 -9.63 15.75
C THR A 94 41.51 -10.61 14.80
N VAL A 95 42.81 -10.49 14.54
CA VAL A 95 43.55 -11.40 13.66
C VAL A 95 43.59 -12.81 14.26
N SER A 96 43.87 -12.94 15.55
CA SER A 96 43.88 -14.22 16.25
C SER A 96 42.53 -14.94 16.17
N ARG A 97 41.42 -14.23 16.41
CA ARG A 97 40.08 -14.82 16.29
C ARG A 97 39.72 -15.20 14.84
N GLU A 98 40.15 -14.40 13.86
CA GLU A 98 39.93 -14.70 12.45
C GLU A 98 40.65 -16.01 12.05
N LEU A 99 41.91 -16.15 12.38
CA LEU A 99 42.68 -17.37 12.11
C LEU A 99 42.04 -18.58 12.80
N ARG A 100 41.78 -18.48 14.11
CA ARG A 100 41.19 -19.58 14.89
C ARG A 100 39.82 -20.04 14.34
N ARG A 101 39.00 -19.11 13.85
CA ARG A 101 37.66 -19.41 13.31
C ARG A 101 37.69 -20.07 11.94
N ASN A 102 38.81 -19.98 11.23
CA ASN A 102 38.97 -20.43 9.85
C ASN A 102 40.07 -21.49 9.68
N GLY A 103 40.24 -22.36 10.67
CA GLY A 103 41.11 -23.55 10.58
C GLY A 103 42.54 -23.34 11.09
N GLY A 104 42.87 -22.18 11.66
CA GLY A 104 44.21 -21.85 12.16
C GLY A 104 45.19 -21.38 11.08
N PRO A 105 46.43 -21.05 11.46
CA PRO A 105 47.42 -20.44 10.55
C PRO A 105 47.69 -21.30 9.31
N ALA A 106 47.86 -22.61 9.47
CA ALA A 106 48.24 -23.53 8.37
C ALA A 106 47.14 -23.71 7.33
N ALA A 107 45.86 -23.69 7.74
CA ALA A 107 44.71 -23.95 6.86
C ALA A 107 44.01 -22.68 6.36
N TYR A 108 44.46 -21.49 6.81
CA TYR A 108 43.79 -20.25 6.51
C TYR A 108 43.81 -19.91 5.01
N ARG A 109 42.61 -19.63 4.46
CA ARG A 109 42.41 -19.15 3.08
C ARG A 109 41.48 -17.94 3.11
N ALA A 110 41.93 -16.81 2.57
CA ALA A 110 41.21 -15.53 2.59
C ALA A 110 39.81 -15.61 1.99
N SER A 111 39.68 -16.24 0.83
CA SER A 111 38.38 -16.39 0.12
C SER A 111 37.39 -17.26 0.90
N GLU A 112 37.85 -18.36 1.50
CA GLU A 112 37.02 -19.23 2.32
C GLU A 112 36.59 -18.55 3.62
N ALA A 113 37.55 -17.86 4.29
CA ALA A 113 37.30 -17.08 5.48
C ALA A 113 36.27 -15.96 5.22
N ASP A 114 36.35 -15.32 4.05
CA ASP A 114 35.40 -14.30 3.61
C ASP A 114 33.99 -14.87 3.40
N SER A 115 33.90 -15.96 2.65
CA SER A 115 32.63 -16.68 2.42
C SER A 115 32.00 -17.16 3.73
N ALA A 116 32.81 -17.72 4.62
CA ALA A 116 32.38 -18.16 5.95
C ALA A 116 31.91 -16.98 6.82
N ALA A 117 32.59 -15.82 6.73
CA ALA A 117 32.16 -14.60 7.44
C ALA A 117 30.79 -14.11 6.94
N TRP A 118 30.55 -14.10 5.63
CA TRP A 118 29.23 -13.79 5.06
C TRP A 118 28.16 -14.76 5.51
N THR A 119 28.47 -16.06 5.59
CA THR A 119 27.55 -17.09 6.05
C THR A 119 27.24 -16.93 7.54
N ARG A 120 28.26 -16.72 8.38
CA ARG A 120 28.08 -16.46 9.83
C ARG A 120 27.28 -15.16 10.10
N ALA A 121 27.41 -14.17 9.22
CA ALA A 121 26.63 -12.93 9.31
C ALA A 121 25.15 -13.11 8.92
N LEU A 122 24.73 -14.26 8.39
CA LEU A 122 23.34 -14.67 8.14
C LEU A 122 22.58 -14.97 9.43
N ARG A 123 22.65 -14.09 10.42
CA ARG A 123 21.78 -14.26 11.60
C ARG A 123 20.34 -14.02 11.19
N PRO A 124 19.45 -15.00 11.28
CA PRO A 124 18.04 -14.77 11.05
C PRO A 124 17.55 -13.80 12.13
N LYS A 125 17.23 -12.57 11.72
CA LYS A 125 16.54 -11.64 12.61
C LYS A 125 15.11 -12.16 12.77
N CYS A 126 14.72 -12.52 14.00
CA CYS A 126 13.35 -12.87 14.30
C CYS A 126 12.42 -11.73 13.88
N CYS A 127 11.34 -12.08 13.19
CA CYS A 127 10.33 -11.10 12.80
C CYS A 127 9.68 -10.52 14.06
N LYS A 128 9.54 -9.19 14.17
CA LYS A 128 8.92 -8.54 15.32
C LYS A 128 7.53 -9.12 15.62
N LEU A 129 6.73 -9.39 14.58
CA LEU A 129 5.41 -10.01 14.71
C LEU A 129 5.45 -11.46 15.18
N ALA A 130 6.55 -12.19 14.96
CA ALA A 130 6.71 -13.55 15.48
C ALA A 130 7.03 -13.55 16.98
N ASN A 131 7.73 -12.53 17.46
CA ASN A 131 8.14 -12.39 18.85
C ASN A 131 7.07 -11.71 19.72
N ASN A 132 6.20 -10.89 19.14
CA ASN A 132 5.13 -10.17 19.85
C ASN A 132 3.76 -10.66 19.36
N ARG A 133 3.19 -11.64 20.08
CA ARG A 133 1.90 -12.23 19.74
C ARG A 133 0.74 -11.23 19.86
N ALA A 134 0.79 -10.32 20.84
CA ALA A 134 -0.25 -9.30 21.02
C ALA A 134 -0.28 -8.36 19.82
N LEU A 135 0.88 -7.86 19.39
CA LEU A 135 1.00 -7.04 18.18
C LEU A 135 0.54 -7.81 16.93
N ALA A 136 0.91 -9.09 16.79
CA ALA A 136 0.47 -9.91 15.67
C ALA A 136 -1.05 -10.09 15.65
N GLN A 137 -1.68 -10.22 16.80
CA GLN A 137 -3.15 -10.30 16.93
C GLN A 137 -3.80 -8.99 16.51
N ILE A 138 -3.33 -7.84 17.02
CA ILE A 138 -3.85 -6.51 16.65
C ILE A 138 -3.75 -6.32 15.12
N VAL A 139 -2.60 -6.62 14.53
CA VAL A 139 -2.39 -6.52 13.07
C VAL A 139 -3.36 -7.44 12.31
N THR A 140 -3.56 -8.66 12.79
CA THR A 140 -4.48 -9.65 12.20
C THR A 140 -5.91 -9.12 12.20
N ASP A 141 -6.39 -8.58 13.32
CA ASP A 141 -7.75 -8.10 13.47
C ASP A 141 -8.01 -6.87 12.58
N LYS A 142 -7.03 -5.94 12.50
CA LYS A 142 -7.13 -4.80 11.58
C LYS A 142 -7.08 -5.20 10.10
N LEU A 143 -6.29 -6.23 9.73
CA LEU A 143 -6.31 -6.78 8.37
C LEU A 143 -7.67 -7.39 8.04
N ARG A 144 -8.32 -8.11 8.96
CA ARG A 144 -9.69 -8.65 8.79
C ARG A 144 -10.72 -7.55 8.58
N LEU A 145 -10.53 -6.38 9.18
CA LEU A 145 -11.32 -5.17 8.94
C LEU A 145 -10.94 -4.47 7.61
N LEU A 146 -10.18 -5.13 6.75
CA LEU A 146 -9.74 -4.66 5.44
C LEU A 146 -8.81 -3.43 5.47
N TRP A 147 -8.17 -3.14 6.61
CA TRP A 147 -7.18 -2.09 6.70
C TRP A 147 -5.92 -2.48 5.92
N SER A 148 -5.29 -1.51 5.26
CA SER A 148 -4.01 -1.76 4.61
C SER A 148 -2.86 -1.80 5.62
N PRO A 149 -1.75 -2.51 5.35
CA PRO A 149 -0.57 -2.46 6.20
C PRO A 149 -0.06 -1.05 6.53
N GLU A 150 -0.20 -0.09 5.60
CA GLU A 150 0.17 1.31 5.82
C GLU A 150 -0.77 2.00 6.81
N GLN A 151 -2.07 1.73 6.72
CA GLN A 151 -3.06 2.25 7.67
C GLN A 151 -2.82 1.69 9.08
N ILE A 152 -2.52 0.40 9.18
CA ILE A 152 -2.24 -0.27 10.46
C ILE A 152 -0.97 0.32 11.10
N ALA A 153 0.11 0.44 10.33
CA ALA A 153 1.37 0.98 10.83
C ALA A 153 1.22 2.41 11.37
N GLY A 154 0.58 3.30 10.60
CA GLY A 154 0.40 4.69 11.04
C GLY A 154 -0.59 4.84 12.20
N TRP A 155 -1.64 4.01 12.24
CA TRP A 155 -2.57 3.99 13.37
C TRP A 155 -1.90 3.50 14.66
N LEU A 156 -1.04 2.48 14.59
CA LEU A 156 -0.32 1.96 15.76
C LEU A 156 0.57 3.04 16.42
N GLU A 157 1.18 3.92 15.62
CA GLU A 157 1.97 5.03 16.15
C GLU A 157 1.13 6.02 16.96
N GLN A 158 -0.13 6.22 16.57
CA GLN A 158 -1.06 7.12 17.28
C GLN A 158 -1.74 6.47 18.46
N ALA A 159 -2.16 5.21 18.30
CA ALA A 159 -2.85 4.46 19.36
C ALA A 159 -1.92 4.07 20.52
N TYR A 160 -0.63 3.89 20.25
CA TYR A 160 0.38 3.47 21.21
C TYR A 160 1.63 4.38 21.15
N PRO A 161 1.51 5.71 21.42
CA PRO A 161 2.59 6.68 21.19
C PRO A 161 3.83 6.39 22.06
N HIS A 162 3.66 5.82 23.24
CA HIS A 162 4.73 5.55 24.22
C HIS A 162 5.19 4.08 24.23
N ASP A 163 4.59 3.20 23.43
CA ASP A 163 4.96 1.79 23.38
C ASP A 163 5.68 1.45 22.07
N GLU A 164 7.01 1.41 22.11
CA GLU A 164 7.84 1.00 20.99
C GLU A 164 7.65 -0.47 20.58
N SER A 165 7.15 -1.31 21.50
CA SER A 165 6.87 -2.71 21.20
C SER A 165 5.73 -2.85 20.18
N CYS A 166 4.80 -1.91 20.16
CA CYS A 166 3.68 -1.84 19.23
C CYS A 166 4.01 -1.17 17.88
N ARG A 167 5.20 -0.58 17.72
CA ARG A 167 5.61 0.03 16.46
C ARG A 167 6.05 -1.02 15.44
N VAL A 168 5.41 -1.05 14.28
CA VAL A 168 5.77 -1.95 13.17
C VAL A 168 5.63 -1.23 11.83
N SER A 169 6.63 -1.35 10.96
CA SER A 169 6.54 -0.76 9.62
C SER A 169 5.59 -1.57 8.72
N HIS A 170 4.94 -0.89 7.79
CA HIS A 170 4.09 -1.54 6.78
C HIS A 170 4.87 -2.57 5.94
N GLU A 171 6.16 -2.35 5.70
CA GLU A 171 7.02 -3.33 5.02
C GLU A 171 7.20 -4.61 5.83
N THR A 172 7.29 -4.53 7.15
CA THR A 172 7.36 -5.71 8.03
C THR A 172 6.06 -6.51 7.97
N ILE A 173 4.91 -5.82 7.95
CA ILE A 173 3.60 -6.48 7.79
C ILE A 173 3.52 -7.16 6.42
N TYR A 174 3.87 -6.46 5.32
CA TYR A 174 3.90 -7.06 3.98
C TYR A 174 4.84 -8.28 3.90
N ARG A 175 6.04 -8.18 4.46
CA ARG A 175 6.99 -9.31 4.49
C ARG A 175 6.42 -10.51 5.25
N SER A 176 5.73 -10.28 6.34
CA SER A 176 5.11 -11.35 7.13
C SER A 176 3.95 -12.02 6.39
N LEU A 177 3.24 -11.29 5.53
CA LEU A 177 2.15 -11.81 4.70
C LEU A 177 2.67 -12.59 3.48
N PHE A 178 3.69 -12.07 2.78
CA PHE A 178 4.17 -12.63 1.51
C PHE A 178 5.27 -13.67 1.69
N ILE A 179 6.08 -13.58 2.75
CA ILE A 179 7.21 -14.48 3.03
C ILE A 179 6.84 -15.40 4.19
N GLN A 180 6.15 -16.48 3.90
CA GLN A 180 5.54 -17.38 4.90
C GLN A 180 6.51 -18.22 5.72
N ALA A 181 7.77 -18.32 5.32
CA ALA A 181 8.79 -19.06 6.09
C ALA A 181 8.96 -18.56 7.54
N ARG A 182 8.31 -17.45 7.91
CA ARG A 182 8.40 -16.84 9.25
C ARG A 182 7.13 -16.97 10.10
N GLY A 183 6.04 -17.56 9.58
CA GLY A 183 4.85 -18.00 10.33
C GLY A 183 4.11 -17.00 11.22
N ALA A 184 4.46 -15.69 11.18
CA ALA A 184 3.90 -14.69 12.08
C ALA A 184 2.45 -14.30 11.74
N LEU A 185 2.07 -14.37 10.46
CA LEU A 185 0.72 -14.08 9.98
C LEU A 185 0.24 -15.19 9.05
N LYS A 186 -1.05 -15.55 9.15
CA LYS A 186 -1.64 -16.60 8.31
C LYS A 186 -1.79 -16.14 6.86
N LYS A 187 -1.58 -17.05 5.91
CA LYS A 187 -1.71 -16.81 4.46
C LYS A 187 -3.09 -16.31 4.04
N GLU A 188 -4.11 -16.79 4.72
CA GLU A 188 -5.50 -16.40 4.51
C GLU A 188 -5.70 -14.87 4.61
N LEU A 189 -4.88 -14.18 5.40
CA LEU A 189 -4.96 -12.73 5.53
C LEU A 189 -4.62 -11.96 4.25
N LEU A 190 -3.96 -12.60 3.27
CA LEU A 190 -3.71 -12.00 1.95
C LEU A 190 -5.01 -11.63 1.22
N GLN A 191 -6.09 -12.38 1.44
CA GLN A 191 -7.41 -12.10 0.81
C GLN A 191 -8.01 -10.77 1.29
N HIS A 192 -7.62 -10.27 2.45
CA HIS A 192 -8.11 -9.01 3.01
C HIS A 192 -7.37 -7.77 2.44
N LEU A 193 -6.30 -7.96 1.68
CA LEU A 193 -5.63 -6.87 1.00
C LEU A 193 -6.46 -6.38 -0.20
N ARG A 194 -6.42 -5.06 -0.47
CA ARG A 194 -7.10 -4.44 -1.62
C ARG A 194 -6.79 -5.11 -2.97
N ARG A 195 -5.62 -5.73 -3.08
CA ARG A 195 -5.20 -6.52 -4.25
C ARG A 195 -4.64 -7.85 -3.78
N THR A 196 -5.38 -8.91 -4.03
CA THR A 196 -5.02 -10.31 -3.68
C THR A 196 -4.05 -10.89 -4.70
N ARG A 197 -2.81 -10.44 -4.72
CA ARG A 197 -1.77 -10.97 -5.60
C ARG A 197 -0.73 -11.73 -4.77
N GLY A 198 -0.21 -12.82 -5.30
CA GLY A 198 0.87 -13.61 -4.66
C GLY A 198 2.21 -12.87 -4.56
N MET A 199 2.35 -11.71 -5.23
CA MET A 199 3.51 -10.82 -5.18
C MET A 199 3.09 -9.36 -5.21
N ARG A 200 3.83 -8.51 -4.48
CA ARG A 200 3.65 -7.06 -4.48
C ARG A 200 4.12 -6.47 -5.83
N ARG A 201 3.34 -5.53 -6.39
CA ARG A 201 3.71 -4.77 -7.60
C ARG A 201 3.97 -3.30 -7.27
N SER A 202 4.75 -2.64 -8.13
CA SER A 202 4.98 -1.19 -8.10
C SER A 202 3.68 -0.39 -8.30
N ARG A 203 3.62 0.82 -7.75
CA ARG A 203 2.52 1.78 -7.95
C ARG A 203 2.39 2.26 -9.40
N HIS A 204 3.46 2.20 -10.18
CA HIS A 204 3.54 2.75 -11.54
C HIS A 204 2.94 1.86 -12.64
N HIS A 205 2.26 0.77 -12.27
CA HIS A 205 1.80 -0.25 -13.24
C HIS A 205 0.49 0.09 -13.96
N THR A 206 -0.18 1.22 -13.71
CA THR A 206 -1.52 1.46 -14.26
C THR A 206 -1.58 2.80 -14.99
N GLN A 207 -1.80 2.76 -16.30
CA GLN A 207 -2.23 3.90 -17.12
C GLN A 207 -3.66 3.64 -17.62
N LYS A 208 -4.53 4.65 -17.62
CA LYS A 208 -5.91 4.57 -18.11
C LYS A 208 -6.29 5.76 -18.97
N THR A 209 -7.15 5.50 -19.95
CA THR A 209 -7.78 6.49 -20.85
C THR A 209 -9.29 6.19 -20.93
N GLU A 210 -10.16 7.20 -20.81
CA GLU A 210 -11.64 7.07 -21.01
C GLU A 210 -12.26 8.36 -21.57
N ASN A 211 -13.38 8.25 -22.33
CA ASN A 211 -14.12 9.32 -23.01
C ASN A 211 -15.56 9.47 -22.47
N HIS A 212 -16.08 10.70 -22.33
CA HIS A 212 -17.47 11.00 -21.94
C HIS A 212 -18.10 12.19 -22.65
N GLY A 213 -19.47 12.30 -22.66
CA GLY A 213 -20.29 13.25 -23.38
C GLY A 213 -20.68 14.53 -22.59
N GLN A 214 -21.50 15.43 -23.20
CA GLN A 214 -21.86 16.75 -22.66
C GLN A 214 -23.27 16.82 -22.01
N ILE A 215 -23.43 17.66 -20.94
CA ILE A 215 -24.72 18.01 -20.29
C ILE A 215 -25.02 19.50 -20.53
N VAL A 216 -26.29 19.81 -20.79
CA VAL A 216 -26.77 21.19 -21.07
C VAL A 216 -27.09 21.90 -19.74
N GLY A 217 -26.61 23.16 -19.57
CA GLY A 217 -26.89 24.00 -18.39
C GLY A 217 -26.14 23.63 -17.11
N ALA A 218 -25.04 22.87 -17.24
CA ALA A 218 -24.18 22.52 -16.13
C ALA A 218 -23.31 23.72 -15.70
N VAL A 219 -23.35 24.07 -14.42
CA VAL A 219 -22.40 25.03 -13.81
C VAL A 219 -21.04 24.38 -13.74
N SER A 220 -20.02 24.99 -14.38
CA SER A 220 -18.67 24.42 -14.42
C SER A 220 -18.03 24.42 -13.04
N ILE A 221 -17.16 23.44 -12.80
CA ILE A 221 -16.34 23.39 -11.59
C ILE A 221 -15.43 24.62 -11.45
N SER A 222 -15.10 25.30 -12.54
CA SER A 222 -14.33 26.55 -12.54
C SER A 222 -15.08 27.73 -11.92
N GLU A 223 -16.39 27.69 -11.84
CA GLU A 223 -17.25 28.72 -11.18
C GLU A 223 -17.39 28.47 -9.67
N ARG A 224 -16.76 27.43 -9.16
CA ARG A 224 -16.77 27.07 -7.75
C ARG A 224 -15.98 28.11 -6.93
N PRO A 225 -16.48 28.54 -5.75
CA PRO A 225 -15.73 29.44 -4.87
C PRO A 225 -14.34 28.85 -4.52
N ALA A 226 -13.32 29.69 -4.40
CA ALA A 226 -11.96 29.27 -4.04
C ALA A 226 -11.90 28.50 -2.70
N SER A 227 -12.80 28.79 -1.76
CA SER A 227 -12.96 28.05 -0.49
C SER A 227 -13.22 26.56 -0.67
N VAL A 228 -13.77 26.16 -1.82
CA VAL A 228 -14.02 24.75 -2.16
C VAL A 228 -12.74 24.06 -2.65
N GLU A 229 -11.81 24.80 -3.26
CA GLU A 229 -10.54 24.23 -3.74
C GLU A 229 -9.58 23.90 -2.59
N ASP A 230 -9.56 24.75 -1.58
CA ASP A 230 -8.59 24.69 -0.47
C ASP A 230 -8.79 23.49 0.48
N ARG A 231 -9.85 22.68 0.32
CA ARG A 231 -10.16 21.54 1.19
C ARG A 231 -10.09 21.85 2.71
N ALA A 232 -9.99 23.13 3.06
CA ALA A 232 -9.92 23.60 4.43
C ALA A 232 -11.32 23.79 5.04
N VAL A 233 -12.31 24.03 4.18
CA VAL A 233 -13.68 24.28 4.60
C VAL A 233 -14.51 23.01 4.46
N PRO A 234 -15.14 22.50 5.53
CA PRO A 234 -16.02 21.33 5.48
C PRO A 234 -17.36 21.66 4.79
N GLY A 235 -18.04 20.58 4.36
CA GLY A 235 -19.36 20.65 3.75
C GLY A 235 -19.37 20.59 2.22
N HIS A 236 -18.22 20.35 1.59
CA HIS A 236 -18.11 20.20 0.14
C HIS A 236 -17.98 18.72 -0.23
N TRP A 237 -18.96 18.20 -0.96
CA TRP A 237 -19.07 16.78 -1.28
C TRP A 237 -18.75 16.48 -2.74
N GLU A 238 -18.17 15.32 -2.97
CA GLU A 238 -18.01 14.71 -4.30
C GLU A 238 -18.94 13.51 -4.40
N GLY A 239 -19.74 13.43 -5.47
CA GLY A 239 -20.67 12.34 -5.69
C GLY A 239 -20.39 11.57 -6.98
N ASP A 240 -20.81 10.30 -7.02
CA ASP A 240 -20.68 9.41 -8.18
C ASP A 240 -21.64 8.23 -8.08
N LEU A 241 -21.95 7.58 -9.21
CA LEU A 241 -22.59 6.27 -9.22
C LEU A 241 -21.57 5.15 -9.32
N MET A 242 -21.66 4.20 -8.42
CA MET A 242 -20.85 2.98 -8.46
C MET A 242 -21.68 1.79 -8.96
N PHE A 243 -21.30 1.24 -10.11
CA PHE A 243 -22.01 0.13 -10.76
C PHE A 243 -21.53 -1.24 -10.29
N GLY A 244 -22.45 -2.19 -10.08
CA GLY A 244 -22.21 -3.62 -9.85
C GLY A 244 -22.55 -4.46 -11.07
N ALA A 245 -22.77 -5.77 -10.87
CA ALA A 245 -23.32 -6.66 -11.88
C ALA A 245 -24.79 -6.32 -12.18
N HIS A 246 -25.28 -6.78 -13.33
CA HIS A 246 -26.69 -6.60 -13.76
C HIS A 246 -27.18 -5.14 -13.74
N ASN A 247 -26.29 -4.18 -14.08
CA ASN A 247 -26.57 -2.74 -14.04
C ASN A 247 -27.04 -2.22 -12.66
N SER A 248 -26.78 -2.97 -11.59
CA SER A 248 -27.06 -2.52 -10.24
C SER A 248 -26.15 -1.37 -9.85
N GLN A 249 -26.64 -0.44 -9.03
CA GLN A 249 -25.90 0.78 -8.68
C GLN A 249 -26.23 1.30 -7.29
N ILE A 250 -25.29 2.09 -6.76
CA ILE A 250 -25.45 2.90 -5.55
C ILE A 250 -24.85 4.28 -5.79
N ALA A 251 -25.39 5.30 -5.14
CA ALA A 251 -24.74 6.60 -5.09
C ALA A 251 -23.69 6.64 -3.95
N THR A 252 -22.52 7.16 -4.26
CA THR A 252 -21.43 7.38 -3.30
C THR A 252 -21.23 8.87 -3.13
N LEU A 253 -21.20 9.32 -1.88
CA LEU A 253 -20.95 10.70 -1.50
C LEU A 253 -19.73 10.74 -0.59
N VAL A 254 -18.78 11.61 -0.90
CA VAL A 254 -17.53 11.75 -0.13
C VAL A 254 -17.31 13.20 0.22
N GLU A 255 -17.25 13.52 1.50
CA GLU A 255 -16.86 14.84 1.96
C GLU A 255 -15.36 15.07 1.70
N ARG A 256 -15.02 16.24 1.13
CA ARG A 256 -13.68 16.51 0.55
C ARG A 256 -12.58 16.69 1.59
N GLN A 257 -12.87 17.31 2.72
CA GLN A 257 -11.91 17.57 3.79
C GLN A 257 -11.69 16.30 4.64
N THR A 258 -12.75 15.79 5.25
CA THR A 258 -12.72 14.69 6.22
C THR A 258 -12.62 13.31 5.57
N ARG A 259 -12.90 13.22 4.26
CA ARG A 259 -13.02 11.93 3.53
C ARG A 259 -14.16 11.05 4.03
N TYR A 260 -15.12 11.64 4.74
CA TYR A 260 -16.29 10.94 5.23
C TYR A 260 -17.16 10.45 4.07
N VAL A 261 -17.66 9.24 4.19
CA VAL A 261 -18.39 8.53 3.11
C VAL A 261 -19.83 8.31 3.54
N MET A 262 -20.75 8.64 2.65
CA MET A 262 -22.14 8.21 2.70
C MET A 262 -22.47 7.38 1.47
N LEU A 263 -23.28 6.35 1.64
CA LEU A 263 -23.77 5.50 0.56
C LEU A 263 -25.28 5.56 0.52
N ALA A 264 -25.84 5.74 -0.68
CA ALA A 264 -27.28 5.76 -0.89
C ALA A 264 -27.70 4.63 -1.82
N LYS A 265 -28.72 3.88 -1.40
CA LYS A 265 -29.39 2.93 -2.29
C LYS A 265 -30.15 3.69 -3.38
N VAL A 266 -29.94 3.30 -4.62
CA VAL A 266 -30.62 3.86 -5.80
C VAL A 266 -31.29 2.71 -6.51
N ALA A 267 -32.60 2.82 -6.77
CA ALA A 267 -33.37 1.75 -7.37
C ALA A 267 -33.11 1.61 -8.88
N SER A 268 -32.89 2.74 -9.55
CA SER A 268 -32.56 2.78 -10.98
C SER A 268 -31.59 3.94 -11.28
N LYS A 269 -31.06 3.99 -12.51
CA LYS A 269 -30.14 5.07 -12.96
C LYS A 269 -30.88 6.28 -13.54
N ASP A 270 -32.22 6.29 -13.49
CA ASP A 270 -32.98 7.44 -13.94
C ASP A 270 -32.73 8.63 -13.01
N THR A 271 -32.82 9.82 -13.58
CA THR A 271 -32.52 11.08 -12.90
C THR A 271 -33.38 11.30 -11.65
N GLU A 272 -34.65 10.92 -11.70
CA GLU A 272 -35.58 11.16 -10.57
C GLU A 272 -35.21 10.30 -9.37
N THR A 273 -34.98 9.02 -9.57
CA THR A 273 -34.58 8.08 -8.51
C THR A 273 -33.25 8.44 -7.86
N VAL A 274 -32.27 8.88 -8.67
CA VAL A 274 -30.96 9.32 -8.15
C VAL A 274 -31.11 10.59 -7.32
N VAL A 275 -31.80 11.61 -7.87
CA VAL A 275 -32.02 12.89 -7.19
C VAL A 275 -32.79 12.70 -5.87
N ASP A 276 -33.84 11.89 -5.84
CA ASP A 276 -34.61 11.60 -4.61
C ASP A 276 -33.75 10.90 -3.54
N ALA A 277 -32.92 9.95 -3.94
CA ALA A 277 -31.98 9.30 -3.01
C ALA A 277 -30.97 10.29 -2.43
N LEU A 278 -30.47 11.22 -3.23
CA LEU A 278 -29.54 12.26 -2.81
C LEU A 278 -30.22 13.27 -1.87
N ILE A 279 -31.42 13.75 -2.17
CA ILE A 279 -32.23 14.64 -1.31
C ILE A 279 -32.46 14.00 0.06
N LYS A 280 -32.88 12.72 0.08
CA LYS A 280 -33.10 11.98 1.33
C LYS A 280 -31.83 11.88 2.18
N ASN A 281 -30.65 11.76 1.56
CA ASN A 281 -29.39 11.72 2.28
C ASN A 281 -28.91 13.10 2.70
N ALA A 282 -29.09 14.13 1.89
CA ALA A 282 -28.74 15.51 2.22
C ALA A 282 -29.47 15.98 3.51
N ARG A 283 -30.77 15.68 3.61
CA ARG A 283 -31.59 16.05 4.78
C ARG A 283 -31.18 15.40 6.11
N LYS A 284 -30.26 14.43 6.10
CA LYS A 284 -29.74 13.82 7.32
C LYS A 284 -28.59 14.62 7.96
N LEU A 285 -28.07 15.60 7.26
CA LEU A 285 -26.95 16.41 7.69
C LEU A 285 -27.42 17.85 7.95
N PRO A 286 -26.82 18.53 8.94
CA PRO A 286 -26.95 19.99 9.08
C PRO A 286 -26.51 20.68 7.79
N GLN A 287 -27.15 21.83 7.47
CA GLN A 287 -26.88 22.57 6.23
C GLN A 287 -25.44 23.05 6.15
N GLU A 288 -24.84 23.37 7.29
CA GLU A 288 -23.43 23.81 7.43
C GLU A 288 -22.45 22.72 6.96
N LEU A 289 -22.86 21.47 7.02
CA LEU A 289 -22.08 20.29 6.63
C LEU A 289 -22.37 19.78 5.22
N TYR A 290 -23.27 20.46 4.48
CA TYR A 290 -23.59 20.08 3.09
C TYR A 290 -23.82 21.34 2.24
N LYS A 291 -22.73 22.05 1.91
CA LYS A 291 -22.74 23.33 1.20
C LYS A 291 -22.73 23.19 -0.31
N SER A 292 -22.07 22.20 -0.85
CA SER A 292 -22.04 21.95 -2.30
C SER A 292 -21.85 20.48 -2.63
N LEU A 293 -22.31 20.11 -3.81
CA LEU A 293 -22.11 18.78 -4.39
C LEU A 293 -21.40 18.92 -5.73
N THR A 294 -20.30 18.19 -5.90
CA THR A 294 -19.61 18.05 -7.20
C THR A 294 -19.93 16.70 -7.81
N TRP A 295 -20.43 16.70 -9.05
CA TRP A 295 -20.78 15.50 -9.78
C TRP A 295 -20.05 15.43 -11.12
N ASP A 296 -20.02 14.28 -11.77
CA ASP A 296 -19.61 14.23 -13.17
C ASP A 296 -20.74 14.69 -14.09
N ARG A 297 -20.44 14.74 -15.39
CA ARG A 297 -21.45 15.10 -16.38
C ARG A 297 -22.32 13.90 -16.80
N GLY A 298 -22.63 13.00 -15.85
CA GLY A 298 -23.53 11.89 -16.07
C GLY A 298 -25.00 12.35 -16.20
N LYS A 299 -25.74 11.76 -17.14
CA LYS A 299 -27.14 12.11 -17.41
C LYS A 299 -28.05 11.91 -16.20
N GLU A 300 -27.64 11.08 -15.24
CA GLU A 300 -28.35 10.81 -13.99
C GLU A 300 -28.52 12.03 -13.09
N MET A 301 -27.69 13.09 -13.28
CA MET A 301 -27.83 14.38 -12.59
C MET A 301 -28.42 15.50 -13.47
N ALA A 302 -29.08 15.17 -14.57
CA ALA A 302 -29.78 16.16 -15.40
C ALA A 302 -30.86 16.93 -14.61
N GLY A 303 -31.45 16.32 -13.56
CA GLY A 303 -32.38 16.94 -12.62
C GLY A 303 -31.73 17.73 -11.48
N HIS A 304 -30.48 18.16 -11.59
CA HIS A 304 -29.74 18.87 -10.54
C HIS A 304 -30.45 20.13 -10.02
N LYS A 305 -31.22 20.83 -10.86
CA LYS A 305 -32.02 21.99 -10.44
C LYS A 305 -33.05 21.62 -9.37
N ARG A 306 -33.70 20.45 -9.50
CA ARG A 306 -34.65 19.92 -8.51
C ARG A 306 -33.94 19.60 -7.19
N PHE A 307 -32.72 19.04 -7.27
CA PHE A 307 -31.90 18.79 -6.09
C PHE A 307 -31.57 20.10 -5.36
N THR A 308 -31.07 21.10 -6.09
CA THR A 308 -30.72 22.42 -5.51
C THR A 308 -31.95 23.10 -4.90
N LEU A 309 -33.11 23.06 -5.59
CA LEU A 309 -34.35 23.65 -5.09
C LEU A 309 -34.84 22.97 -3.80
N ALA A 310 -34.67 21.65 -3.68
CA ALA A 310 -35.13 20.86 -2.53
C ALA A 310 -34.18 20.90 -1.31
N THR A 311 -32.92 21.27 -1.49
CA THR A 311 -31.86 21.17 -0.47
C THR A 311 -31.09 22.46 -0.22
N ASP A 312 -31.23 23.47 -1.07
CA ASP A 312 -30.43 24.71 -1.10
C ASP A 312 -28.91 24.45 -1.29
N ILE A 313 -28.58 23.29 -1.89
CA ILE A 313 -27.18 22.86 -2.13
C ILE A 313 -26.86 23.07 -3.60
N GLN A 314 -25.80 23.85 -3.87
CA GLN A 314 -25.35 24.08 -5.25
C GLN A 314 -24.63 22.84 -5.81
N VAL A 315 -24.99 22.45 -7.04
CA VAL A 315 -24.35 21.36 -7.78
C VAL A 315 -23.37 21.93 -8.80
N TYR A 316 -22.13 21.44 -8.77
CA TYR A 316 -21.08 21.78 -9.74
C TYR A 316 -20.72 20.54 -10.56
N PHE A 317 -20.44 20.73 -11.85
CA PHE A 317 -20.07 19.66 -12.75
C PHE A 317 -18.61 19.72 -13.14
N CYS A 318 -17.93 18.58 -13.10
CA CYS A 318 -16.54 18.46 -13.54
C CYS A 318 -16.38 18.82 -15.01
N ASP A 319 -15.21 19.36 -15.36
CA ASP A 319 -14.86 19.57 -16.75
C ASP A 319 -14.74 18.26 -17.51
N PRO A 320 -15.02 18.26 -18.82
CA PRO A 320 -14.84 17.08 -19.65
C PRO A 320 -13.41 16.54 -19.53
N ARG A 321 -13.25 15.24 -19.41
CA ARG A 321 -11.95 14.55 -19.33
C ARG A 321 -11.07 14.95 -18.14
N SER A 322 -11.66 15.47 -17.06
CA SER A 322 -10.93 15.94 -15.87
C SER A 322 -11.21 15.08 -14.62
N PRO A 323 -10.90 13.76 -14.61
CA PRO A 323 -11.21 12.87 -13.49
C PRO A 323 -10.50 13.27 -12.19
N TRP A 324 -9.34 13.95 -12.29
CA TRP A 324 -8.60 14.43 -11.10
C TRP A 324 -9.40 15.42 -10.23
N GLN A 325 -10.43 16.07 -10.80
CA GLN A 325 -11.29 16.99 -10.07
C GLN A 325 -12.18 16.29 -9.02
N ARG A 326 -12.34 14.94 -9.13
CA ARG A 326 -13.04 14.07 -8.16
C ARG A 326 -12.14 12.98 -7.57
N GLY A 327 -10.88 13.27 -7.36
CA GLY A 327 -9.91 12.30 -6.87
C GLY A 327 -10.25 11.68 -5.51
N SER A 328 -11.07 12.34 -4.67
CA SER A 328 -11.55 11.80 -3.40
C SER A 328 -12.52 10.65 -3.63
N ASN A 329 -13.50 10.86 -4.51
CA ASN A 329 -14.51 9.85 -4.82
C ASN A 329 -13.91 8.65 -5.55
N GLU A 330 -13.05 8.85 -6.55
CA GLU A 330 -12.37 7.75 -7.24
C GLU A 330 -11.58 6.84 -6.27
N ASN A 331 -10.86 7.45 -5.32
CA ASN A 331 -10.12 6.67 -4.32
C ASN A 331 -11.06 5.85 -3.43
N ILE A 332 -12.17 6.44 -2.99
CA ILE A 332 -13.18 5.77 -2.15
C ILE A 332 -13.88 4.66 -2.94
N ASN A 333 -14.30 4.91 -4.18
CA ASN A 333 -14.88 3.88 -5.06
C ASN A 333 -13.92 2.70 -5.23
N GLY A 334 -12.61 2.98 -5.36
CA GLY A 334 -11.58 1.94 -5.36
C GLY A 334 -11.47 1.16 -4.04
N LEU A 335 -11.79 1.74 -2.88
CA LEU A 335 -11.85 1.03 -1.59
C LEU A 335 -13.15 0.26 -1.42
N LEU A 336 -14.28 0.82 -1.87
CA LEU A 336 -15.57 0.16 -1.87
C LEU A 336 -15.57 -1.15 -2.66
N ARG A 337 -14.71 -1.27 -3.67
CA ARG A 337 -14.54 -2.53 -4.44
C ARG A 337 -14.02 -3.70 -3.60
N GLN A 338 -13.50 -3.48 -2.40
CA GLN A 338 -13.20 -4.57 -1.46
C GLN A 338 -14.46 -5.18 -0.85
N TYR A 339 -15.53 -4.37 -0.68
CA TYR A 339 -16.82 -4.77 -0.12
C TYR A 339 -17.81 -5.16 -1.21
N MET A 340 -17.73 -4.52 -2.35
CA MET A 340 -18.65 -4.64 -3.49
C MET A 340 -17.84 -4.78 -4.79
N PRO A 341 -17.28 -5.98 -5.06
CA PRO A 341 -16.64 -6.27 -6.35
C PRO A 341 -17.58 -6.03 -7.53
N LYS A 342 -17.04 -5.71 -8.70
CA LYS A 342 -17.85 -5.46 -9.93
C LYS A 342 -18.73 -6.64 -10.33
N SER A 343 -18.36 -7.86 -9.92
CA SER A 343 -19.09 -9.11 -10.22
C SER A 343 -20.32 -9.35 -9.33
N ILE A 344 -20.55 -8.51 -8.32
CA ILE A 344 -21.67 -8.68 -7.38
C ILE A 344 -22.81 -7.75 -7.78
N ASP A 345 -24.05 -8.27 -7.72
CA ASP A 345 -25.26 -7.49 -7.81
C ASP A 345 -25.49 -6.74 -6.48
N ILE A 346 -25.33 -5.40 -6.52
CA ILE A 346 -25.48 -4.54 -5.35
C ILE A 346 -26.94 -4.08 -5.13
N SER A 347 -27.86 -4.37 -6.03
CA SER A 347 -29.30 -4.07 -5.86
C SER A 347 -29.88 -4.79 -4.65
N SER A 348 -29.37 -5.99 -4.32
CA SER A 348 -29.76 -6.79 -3.17
C SER A 348 -29.36 -6.20 -1.82
N TYR A 349 -28.48 -5.17 -1.81
CA TYR A 349 -28.03 -4.54 -0.58
C TYR A 349 -29.10 -3.61 -0.01
N SER A 350 -29.46 -3.84 1.25
CA SER A 350 -30.31 -2.91 1.99
C SER A 350 -29.56 -1.63 2.32
N GLN A 351 -30.27 -0.52 2.57
CA GLN A 351 -29.66 0.73 3.04
C GLN A 351 -28.90 0.51 4.37
N ALA A 352 -29.39 -0.35 5.24
CA ALA A 352 -28.70 -0.71 6.48
C ALA A 352 -27.33 -1.35 6.23
N LYS A 353 -27.25 -2.27 5.24
CA LYS A 353 -25.97 -2.89 4.84
C LYS A 353 -25.03 -1.87 4.22
N LEU A 354 -25.51 -0.96 3.40
CA LEU A 354 -24.71 0.14 2.83
C LEU A 354 -24.16 1.06 3.95
N ASN A 355 -25.01 1.40 4.92
CA ASN A 355 -24.57 2.19 6.09
C ASN A 355 -23.50 1.47 6.92
N ALA A 356 -23.58 0.15 7.09
CA ALA A 356 -22.56 -0.63 7.78
C ALA A 356 -21.21 -0.60 7.01
N VAL A 357 -21.24 -0.73 5.69
CA VAL A 357 -20.03 -0.60 4.85
C VAL A 357 -19.44 0.82 4.94
N ALA A 358 -20.29 1.85 4.86
CA ALA A 358 -19.85 3.24 5.00
C ALA A 358 -19.17 3.47 6.36
N ARG A 359 -19.76 2.96 7.45
CA ARG A 359 -19.19 3.03 8.81
C ARG A 359 -17.81 2.39 8.87
N GLN A 360 -17.65 1.17 8.37
CA GLN A 360 -16.35 0.50 8.33
C GLN A 360 -15.30 1.29 7.55
N LEU A 361 -15.69 1.94 6.45
CA LEU A 361 -14.79 2.82 5.69
C LEU A 361 -14.44 4.10 6.44
N ASN A 362 -15.39 4.68 7.17
CA ASN A 362 -15.21 5.90 7.96
C ASN A 362 -14.37 5.65 9.23
N GLU A 363 -14.31 4.42 9.71
CA GLU A 363 -13.44 4.00 10.82
C GLU A 363 -12.02 3.60 10.37
N ARG A 364 -11.73 3.59 9.06
CA ARG A 364 -10.39 3.26 8.55
C ARG A 364 -9.50 4.50 8.51
N PRO A 365 -8.31 4.49 9.13
CA PRO A 365 -7.37 5.60 9.13
C PRO A 365 -6.98 6.02 7.71
N ARG A 366 -6.74 7.32 7.51
CA ARG A 366 -6.30 7.86 6.23
C ARG A 366 -4.95 8.55 6.37
N LYS A 367 -3.99 8.18 5.54
CA LYS A 367 -2.67 8.83 5.51
C LYS A 367 -2.80 10.34 5.26
N THR A 368 -3.73 10.74 4.39
CA THR A 368 -4.00 12.15 4.08
C THR A 368 -4.60 12.94 5.25
N LEU A 369 -5.09 12.25 6.28
CA LEU A 369 -5.60 12.82 7.53
C LEU A 369 -4.62 12.59 8.69
N GLY A 370 -3.34 12.35 8.40
CA GLY A 370 -2.35 12.02 9.42
C GLY A 370 -2.69 10.72 10.18
N PHE A 371 -3.32 9.74 9.51
CA PHE A 371 -3.82 8.48 10.08
C PHE A 371 -4.97 8.60 11.08
N LYS A 372 -5.62 9.76 11.20
CA LYS A 372 -6.95 9.87 11.81
C LYS A 372 -8.00 9.21 10.93
N THR A 373 -9.14 8.86 11.50
CA THR A 373 -10.26 8.30 10.76
C THR A 373 -11.17 9.40 10.19
N PRO A 374 -11.85 9.16 9.05
CA PRO A 374 -12.88 10.06 8.55
C PRO A 374 -13.98 10.38 9.58
N ALA A 375 -14.38 9.39 10.39
CA ALA A 375 -15.39 9.57 11.42
C ALA A 375 -14.93 10.56 12.51
N GLU A 376 -13.69 10.43 13.01
CA GLU A 376 -13.10 11.36 13.99
C GLU A 376 -13.05 12.79 13.43
N MET A 377 -12.55 12.94 12.18
CA MET A 377 -12.46 14.24 11.54
C MET A 377 -13.82 14.88 11.31
N PHE A 378 -14.81 14.09 10.88
CA PHE A 378 -16.17 14.57 10.66
C PHE A 378 -16.84 14.97 11.98
N SER A 379 -16.70 14.19 13.05
CA SER A 379 -17.22 14.52 14.36
C SER A 379 -16.61 15.79 14.95
N GLN A 380 -15.30 16.01 14.76
CA GLN A 380 -14.64 17.27 15.13
C GLN A 380 -15.22 18.45 14.39
N THR A 381 -15.53 18.28 13.10
CA THR A 381 -16.16 19.33 12.29
C THR A 381 -17.58 19.65 12.78
N VAL A 382 -18.38 18.64 13.08
CA VAL A 382 -19.73 18.81 13.64
C VAL A 382 -19.67 19.60 14.95
N ALA A 383 -18.73 19.27 15.85
CA ALA A 383 -18.56 19.95 17.14
C ALA A 383 -18.11 21.42 17.01
N LEU A 384 -17.50 21.82 15.89
CA LEU A 384 -17.07 23.19 15.63
C LEU A 384 -18.15 24.05 14.96
N THR A 385 -19.19 23.44 14.38
CA THR A 385 -20.27 24.11 13.66
C THR A 385 -21.58 24.19 14.46
N GLY A 386 -21.71 23.43 15.56
CA GLY A 386 -22.83 23.49 16.50
C GLY A 386 -22.42 24.20 17.78
#